data_ea530b2f978ba38c6c7287bf60d0112d
#
_entry.id   ea530b2f978ba38c6c7287bf60d0112d
#
_cell.length_a   1.000
_cell.length_b   1.000
_cell.length_c   1.000
_cell.angle_alpha   90.00
_cell.angle_beta   90.00
_cell.angle_gamma   90.00
#
_symmetry.space_group_name_H-M   'P 1'
#
loop_
_entity.id
_entity.type
_entity.pdbx_description
1 polymer ?
#
loop_
_entity_poly.entity_id
_entity_poly.type
_entity_poly.pdbx_seq_one_letter_code
_entity_poly.pdbx_strand_id
1 'polypeptide(L)'
;MKDCAIARAKEAGAYNDGDAVIIMTGANQGIDLTAKAIINKGDKIIVENPSFIGSLNAFRTYECELLGVDVEADGMDVCKLEETLKANPDAKLLYTIPTFQNPTGTTMTLEKRKRVLELASEYNLLIIEDNPYGDLRFNGEDVATLKSMDTENRVIYCGSFSKILSPGMRLGYVIGPAELLEKVEMLKQVNDVHTPMLTQMMCVQFMKKYDISKYIEKNRKLYKEKCQCMIDAMEEYFPKGKVEWTVPDGGIFLWCICPTIEDIRPVVDKALEKKVAIVPGTNFAIDQNLPSNKFRLNFSSASKSDITEAVKRLGEVLNELL
;
A
#
# COMPACT_ATOMS: atom_id res chain seq x y z
N MET A 1 19.70 8.43 -11.38
CA MET A 1 18.60 7.87 -10.56
C MET A 1 17.26 7.91 -11.31
N LYS A 2 16.91 9.03 -11.99
CA LYS A 2 15.67 9.08 -12.82
C LYS A 2 15.61 7.91 -13.81
N ASP A 3 16.69 7.61 -14.53
CA ASP A 3 16.71 6.49 -15.49
C ASP A 3 16.43 5.13 -14.83
N CYS A 4 16.93 4.93 -13.60
CA CYS A 4 16.63 3.72 -12.83
C CYS A 4 15.15 3.64 -12.44
N ALA A 5 14.53 4.75 -12.05
CA ALA A 5 13.11 4.82 -11.74
C ALA A 5 12.26 4.57 -13.00
N ILE A 6 12.62 5.19 -14.13
CA ILE A 6 11.96 4.98 -15.42
C ILE A 6 12.05 3.52 -15.85
N ALA A 7 13.23 2.89 -15.74
CA ALA A 7 13.40 1.48 -16.08
C ALA A 7 12.46 0.59 -15.26
N ARG A 8 12.40 0.80 -13.93
CA ARG A 8 11.49 0.05 -13.06
C ARG A 8 10.01 0.28 -13.40
N ALA A 9 9.65 1.54 -13.66
CA ALA A 9 8.27 1.86 -14.03
C ALA A 9 7.88 1.25 -15.39
N LYS A 10 8.79 1.23 -16.37
CA LYS A 10 8.56 0.57 -17.67
C LYS A 10 8.34 -0.94 -17.50
N GLU A 11 9.10 -1.60 -16.64
CA GLU A 11 8.88 -3.02 -16.32
C GLU A 11 7.50 -3.26 -15.70
N ALA A 12 6.98 -2.31 -14.90
CA ALA A 12 5.63 -2.36 -14.35
C ALA A 12 4.53 -1.86 -15.31
N GLY A 13 4.88 -1.43 -16.52
CA GLY A 13 3.98 -0.78 -17.48
C GLY A 13 3.52 0.62 -17.05
N ALA A 14 4.12 1.21 -16.03
CA ALA A 14 3.66 2.45 -15.38
C ALA A 14 4.42 3.70 -15.85
N TYR A 15 4.86 3.74 -17.10
CA TYR A 15 5.51 4.90 -17.72
C TYR A 15 4.97 5.12 -19.13
N ASN A 16 4.32 6.25 -19.36
CA ASN A 16 3.78 6.65 -20.65
C ASN A 16 4.65 7.75 -21.29
N ASP A 17 4.61 7.87 -22.60
CA ASP A 17 5.31 8.94 -23.30
C ASP A 17 4.75 10.30 -22.86
N GLY A 18 5.66 11.23 -22.49
CA GLY A 18 5.29 12.54 -21.96
C GLY A 18 5.18 12.61 -20.43
N ASP A 19 5.26 11.49 -19.71
CA ASP A 19 5.33 11.51 -18.26
C ASP A 19 6.62 12.16 -17.75
N ALA A 20 6.49 12.97 -16.71
CA ALA A 20 7.61 13.43 -15.88
C ALA A 20 7.92 12.43 -14.76
N VAL A 21 9.16 12.49 -14.24
CA VAL A 21 9.62 11.65 -13.13
C VAL A 21 10.33 12.50 -12.08
N ILE A 22 9.92 12.38 -10.82
CA ILE A 22 10.57 13.02 -9.68
C ILE A 22 11.04 11.96 -8.69
N ILE A 23 12.31 12.05 -8.27
CA ILE A 23 12.84 11.21 -7.20
C ILE A 23 12.41 11.78 -5.85
N MET A 24 11.86 10.93 -5.01
CA MET A 24 11.28 11.28 -3.70
C MET A 24 12.07 10.67 -2.54
N THR A 25 12.00 11.32 -1.40
CA THR A 25 12.56 10.81 -0.14
C THR A 25 11.62 9.76 0.48
N GLY A 26 11.44 8.67 -0.28
CA GLY A 26 10.45 7.62 -0.11
C GLY A 26 9.10 7.94 -0.77
N ALA A 27 8.31 6.90 -1.10
CA ALA A 27 7.01 7.05 -1.77
C ALA A 27 6.03 7.93 -0.97
N ASN A 28 6.07 7.87 0.37
CA ASN A 28 5.19 8.67 1.21
C ASN A 28 5.34 10.19 0.98
N GLN A 29 6.56 10.69 0.73
CA GLN A 29 6.75 12.10 0.34
C GLN A 29 6.09 12.38 -1.02
N GLY A 30 6.15 11.43 -1.95
CA GLY A 30 5.51 11.57 -3.25
C GLY A 30 3.99 11.67 -3.13
N ILE A 31 3.37 10.82 -2.31
CA ILE A 31 1.94 10.82 -2.03
C ILE A 31 1.54 12.15 -1.36
N ASP A 32 2.27 12.55 -0.32
CA ASP A 32 2.03 13.78 0.43
C ASP A 32 2.10 15.03 -0.46
N LEU A 33 3.19 15.21 -1.20
CA LEU A 33 3.36 16.38 -2.06
C LEU A 33 2.43 16.38 -3.27
N THR A 34 2.04 15.21 -3.79
CA THR A 34 1.03 15.11 -4.85
C THR A 34 -0.34 15.53 -4.34
N ALA A 35 -0.75 15.04 -3.17
CA ALA A 35 -1.99 15.48 -2.53
C ALA A 35 -1.95 17.00 -2.27
N LYS A 36 -0.87 17.52 -1.72
CA LYS A 36 -0.69 18.95 -1.47
C LYS A 36 -0.79 19.82 -2.72
N ALA A 37 -0.38 19.30 -3.89
CA ALA A 37 -0.49 20.02 -5.15
C ALA A 37 -1.95 20.14 -5.66
N ILE A 38 -2.85 19.28 -5.18
CA ILE A 38 -4.22 19.11 -5.71
C ILE A 38 -5.26 19.62 -4.71
N ILE A 39 -5.06 19.36 -3.41
CA ILE A 39 -6.07 19.45 -2.35
C ILE A 39 -5.93 20.75 -1.56
N ASN A 40 -7.06 21.37 -1.26
CA ASN A 40 -7.21 22.44 -0.29
C ASN A 40 -8.03 21.96 0.91
N LYS A 41 -8.03 22.74 1.99
CA LYS A 41 -8.90 22.51 3.15
C LYS A 41 -10.35 22.37 2.74
N GLY A 42 -11.02 21.31 3.22
CA GLY A 42 -12.41 21.00 2.92
C GLY A 42 -12.63 20.27 1.60
N ASP A 43 -11.62 20.09 0.76
CA ASP A 43 -11.74 19.23 -0.42
C ASP A 43 -11.88 17.75 -0.01
N LYS A 44 -12.47 16.96 -0.89
CA LYS A 44 -12.77 15.54 -0.65
C LYS A 44 -11.75 14.65 -1.33
N ILE A 45 -11.22 13.67 -0.57
CA ILE A 45 -10.36 12.59 -1.05
C ILE A 45 -11.07 11.27 -0.82
N ILE A 46 -11.23 10.46 -1.86
CA ILE A 46 -11.69 9.08 -1.74
C ILE A 46 -10.49 8.19 -1.44
N VAL A 47 -10.63 7.30 -0.45
CA VAL A 47 -9.59 6.36 -0.04
C VAL A 47 -10.18 4.98 0.20
N GLU A 48 -9.39 3.95 0.04
CA GLU A 48 -9.73 2.61 0.53
C GLU A 48 -9.92 2.63 2.06
N ASN A 49 -10.86 1.86 2.58
CA ASN A 49 -11.08 1.67 4.01
C ASN A 49 -11.21 0.17 4.35
N PRO A 50 -10.17 -0.45 4.94
CA PRO A 50 -8.96 0.18 5.52
C PRO A 50 -7.92 0.60 4.47
N SER A 51 -7.01 1.53 4.87
CA SER A 51 -5.90 1.98 4.02
C SER A 51 -4.62 2.27 4.79
N PHE A 52 -3.55 2.62 4.06
CA PHE A 52 -2.24 2.87 4.64
C PHE A 52 -2.25 4.12 5.53
N ILE A 53 -1.96 3.93 6.81
CA ILE A 53 -1.97 4.99 7.83
C ILE A 53 -1.08 6.19 7.48
N GLY A 54 0.07 5.96 6.81
CA GLY A 54 0.99 7.04 6.42
C GLY A 54 0.34 8.02 5.45
N SER A 55 -0.42 7.54 4.48
CA SER A 55 -1.15 8.36 3.53
C SER A 55 -2.38 9.00 4.16
N LEU A 56 -3.16 8.24 4.95
CA LEU A 56 -4.31 8.80 5.67
C LEU A 56 -3.89 9.96 6.58
N ASN A 57 -2.76 9.83 7.30
CA ASN A 57 -2.26 10.90 8.15
C ASN A 57 -1.76 12.10 7.35
N ALA A 58 -1.09 11.89 6.21
CA ALA A 58 -0.71 12.99 5.33
C ALA A 58 -1.94 13.79 4.89
N PHE A 59 -3.00 13.11 4.43
CA PHE A 59 -4.23 13.76 3.97
C PHE A 59 -4.94 14.52 5.10
N ARG A 60 -4.99 13.95 6.32
CA ARG A 60 -5.56 14.63 7.50
C ARG A 60 -4.88 15.96 7.81
N THR A 61 -3.57 16.09 7.52
CA THR A 61 -2.84 17.37 7.78
C THR A 61 -3.31 18.51 6.89
N TYR A 62 -3.99 18.21 5.77
CA TYR A 62 -4.58 19.22 4.88
C TYR A 62 -6.02 19.58 5.23
N GLU A 63 -6.56 19.04 6.32
CA GLU A 63 -7.94 19.26 6.76
C GLU A 63 -8.97 18.99 5.66
N CYS A 64 -8.70 17.98 4.81
CA CYS A 64 -9.61 17.48 3.80
C CYS A 64 -10.59 16.46 4.40
N GLU A 65 -11.70 16.24 3.70
CA GLU A 65 -12.68 15.21 4.04
C GLU A 65 -12.26 13.88 3.40
N LEU A 66 -12.10 12.83 4.22
CA LEU A 66 -11.79 11.47 3.75
C LEU A 66 -13.08 10.67 3.56
N LEU A 67 -13.33 10.23 2.35
CA LEU A 67 -14.46 9.37 1.98
C LEU A 67 -13.96 7.94 1.79
N GLY A 68 -14.45 7.02 2.65
CA GLY A 68 -14.01 5.62 2.64
C GLY A 68 -14.81 4.77 1.68
N VAL A 69 -14.09 3.94 0.93
CA VAL A 69 -14.64 2.87 0.11
C VAL A 69 -14.08 1.55 0.58
N ASP A 70 -14.94 0.58 0.87
CA ASP A 70 -14.56 -0.70 1.42
C ASP A 70 -13.67 -1.52 0.45
N VAL A 71 -12.82 -2.37 1.05
CA VAL A 71 -11.96 -3.29 0.31
C VAL A 71 -12.50 -4.70 0.45
N GLU A 72 -12.86 -5.30 -0.67
CA GLU A 72 -13.31 -6.67 -0.81
C GLU A 72 -12.14 -7.64 -1.05
N ALA A 73 -12.43 -8.93 -1.18
CA ALA A 73 -11.41 -9.96 -1.40
C ALA A 73 -10.62 -9.78 -2.72
N ASP A 74 -11.22 -9.11 -3.70
CA ASP A 74 -10.68 -8.87 -5.04
C ASP A 74 -10.40 -7.37 -5.33
N GLY A 75 -10.27 -6.55 -4.28
CA GLY A 75 -9.94 -5.13 -4.34
C GLY A 75 -11.06 -4.20 -3.89
N MET A 76 -10.95 -2.91 -4.22
CA MET A 76 -11.93 -1.89 -3.86
C MET A 76 -13.35 -2.27 -4.33
N ASP A 77 -14.37 -1.99 -3.52
CA ASP A 77 -15.77 -2.07 -3.92
C ASP A 77 -16.09 -0.94 -4.91
N VAL A 78 -16.12 -1.27 -6.19
CA VAL A 78 -16.36 -0.29 -7.26
C VAL A 78 -17.82 0.19 -7.32
N CYS A 79 -18.78 -0.59 -6.82
CA CYS A 79 -20.17 -0.14 -6.69
C CYS A 79 -20.27 0.93 -5.62
N LYS A 80 -19.61 0.73 -4.48
CA LYS A 80 -19.54 1.73 -3.41
C LYS A 80 -18.76 2.97 -3.82
N LEU A 81 -17.70 2.81 -4.63
CA LEU A 81 -16.99 3.94 -5.23
C LEU A 81 -17.94 4.78 -6.09
N GLU A 82 -18.72 4.16 -6.95
CA GLU A 82 -19.70 4.86 -7.80
C GLU A 82 -20.77 5.58 -6.98
N GLU A 83 -21.33 4.94 -5.95
CA GLU A 83 -22.27 5.58 -5.01
C GLU A 83 -21.64 6.79 -4.31
N THR A 84 -20.41 6.65 -3.86
CA THR A 84 -19.67 7.72 -3.19
C THR A 84 -19.44 8.91 -4.12
N LEU A 85 -19.09 8.66 -5.37
CA LEU A 85 -18.89 9.70 -6.39
C LEU A 85 -20.21 10.38 -6.78
N LYS A 86 -21.31 9.63 -6.90
CA LYS A 86 -22.67 10.21 -7.13
C LYS A 86 -23.07 11.16 -6.02
N ALA A 87 -22.75 10.80 -4.77
CA ALA A 87 -23.05 11.65 -3.61
C ALA A 87 -22.06 12.82 -3.45
N ASN A 88 -20.86 12.71 -4.01
CA ASN A 88 -19.77 13.67 -3.87
C ASN A 88 -19.09 13.93 -5.23
N PRO A 89 -19.79 14.53 -6.20
CA PRO A 89 -19.24 14.74 -7.56
C PRO A 89 -18.11 15.78 -7.60
N ASP A 90 -17.86 16.47 -6.50
CA ASP A 90 -16.78 17.42 -6.27
C ASP A 90 -15.51 16.79 -5.66
N ALA A 91 -15.48 15.47 -5.44
CA ALA A 91 -14.28 14.77 -5.02
C ALA A 91 -13.16 14.94 -6.06
N LYS A 92 -11.94 15.22 -5.60
CA LYS A 92 -10.82 15.58 -6.49
C LYS A 92 -9.82 14.46 -6.70
N LEU A 93 -9.67 13.60 -5.71
CA LEU A 93 -8.58 12.63 -5.65
C LEU A 93 -9.06 11.29 -5.13
N LEU A 94 -8.61 10.22 -5.78
CA LEU A 94 -8.67 8.85 -5.28
C LEU A 94 -7.25 8.40 -4.92
N TYR A 95 -7.06 7.89 -3.72
CA TYR A 95 -5.86 7.19 -3.31
C TYR A 95 -6.13 5.69 -3.19
N THR A 96 -5.35 4.86 -3.86
CA THR A 96 -5.52 3.40 -3.85
C THR A 96 -4.18 2.67 -3.90
N ILE A 97 -4.12 1.48 -3.30
CA ILE A 97 -3.02 0.52 -3.37
C ILE A 97 -3.52 -0.73 -4.09
N PRO A 98 -3.60 -0.75 -5.42
CA PRO A 98 -4.31 -1.81 -6.14
C PRO A 98 -3.59 -3.15 -6.17
N THR A 99 -2.34 -3.24 -5.72
CA THR A 99 -1.56 -4.48 -5.71
C THR A 99 -0.99 -4.76 -4.32
N PHE A 100 -1.38 -5.88 -3.71
CA PHE A 100 -1.00 -6.27 -2.34
C PHE A 100 -1.28 -5.17 -1.32
N GLN A 101 -2.52 -4.72 -1.32
CA GLN A 101 -3.04 -3.60 -0.53
C GLN A 101 -2.57 -3.65 0.93
N ASN A 102 -2.22 -2.52 1.47
CA ASN A 102 -1.87 -2.37 2.88
C ASN A 102 -3.05 -1.74 3.64
N PRO A 103 -3.73 -2.51 4.53
CA PRO A 103 -3.24 -3.69 5.24
C PRO A 103 -3.71 -5.06 4.73
N THR A 104 -4.65 -5.13 3.79
CA THR A 104 -5.43 -6.35 3.49
C THR A 104 -4.64 -7.43 2.75
N GLY A 105 -3.57 -7.07 2.04
CA GLY A 105 -2.82 -7.98 1.17
C GLY A 105 -3.53 -8.32 -0.14
N THR A 106 -4.74 -7.79 -0.39
CA THR A 106 -5.53 -8.07 -1.59
C THR A 106 -4.93 -7.42 -2.84
N THR A 107 -5.23 -7.98 -4.00
CA THR A 107 -4.91 -7.39 -5.30
C THR A 107 -6.20 -7.11 -6.06
N MET A 108 -6.37 -5.85 -6.48
CA MET A 108 -7.51 -5.43 -7.29
C MET A 108 -7.48 -6.11 -8.67
N THR A 109 -8.59 -6.73 -9.05
CA THR A 109 -8.74 -7.39 -10.36
C THR A 109 -8.67 -6.40 -11.52
N LEU A 110 -8.38 -6.91 -12.70
CA LEU A 110 -8.28 -6.08 -13.91
C LEU A 110 -9.61 -5.38 -14.22
N GLU A 111 -10.73 -6.08 -14.03
CA GLU A 111 -12.08 -5.57 -14.26
C GLU A 111 -12.37 -4.38 -13.34
N LYS A 112 -12.06 -4.50 -12.06
CA LYS A 112 -12.23 -3.40 -11.10
C LYS A 112 -11.31 -2.22 -11.41
N ARG A 113 -10.06 -2.47 -11.85
CA ARG A 113 -9.16 -1.38 -12.27
C ARG A 113 -9.71 -0.60 -13.46
N LYS A 114 -10.27 -1.28 -14.46
CA LYS A 114 -10.92 -0.64 -15.60
C LYS A 114 -12.11 0.20 -15.14
N ARG A 115 -12.96 -0.34 -14.24
CA ARG A 115 -14.12 0.41 -13.71
C ARG A 115 -13.69 1.64 -12.92
N VAL A 116 -12.61 1.57 -12.14
CA VAL A 116 -12.03 2.72 -11.43
C VAL A 116 -11.61 3.82 -12.41
N LEU A 117 -10.97 3.47 -13.53
CA LEU A 117 -10.56 4.45 -14.55
C LEU A 117 -11.76 5.08 -15.28
N GLU A 118 -12.79 4.28 -15.61
CA GLU A 118 -14.04 4.78 -16.19
C GLU A 118 -14.71 5.81 -15.26
N LEU A 119 -14.84 5.48 -13.98
CA LEU A 119 -15.40 6.40 -12.97
C LEU A 119 -14.52 7.64 -12.79
N ALA A 120 -13.20 7.49 -12.81
CA ALA A 120 -12.28 8.62 -12.74
C ALA A 120 -12.45 9.58 -13.95
N SER A 121 -12.70 9.03 -15.13
CA SER A 121 -13.00 9.82 -16.33
C SER A 121 -14.37 10.54 -16.21
N GLU A 122 -15.40 9.81 -15.80
CA GLU A 122 -16.78 10.34 -15.66
C GLU A 122 -16.87 11.49 -14.67
N TYR A 123 -16.16 11.38 -13.52
CA TYR A 123 -16.21 12.35 -12.43
C TYR A 123 -15.02 13.32 -12.39
N ASN A 124 -14.18 13.34 -13.42
CA ASN A 124 -12.97 14.16 -13.48
C ASN A 124 -12.03 14.01 -12.27
N LEU A 125 -11.87 12.78 -11.80
CA LEU A 125 -11.10 12.42 -10.61
C LEU A 125 -9.64 12.16 -10.97
N LEU A 126 -8.69 12.66 -10.17
CA LEU A 126 -7.28 12.25 -10.25
C LEU A 126 -7.05 11.01 -9.38
N ILE A 127 -6.06 10.20 -9.71
CA ILE A 127 -5.75 8.96 -8.98
C ILE A 127 -4.29 8.99 -8.55
N ILE A 128 -4.02 8.73 -7.28
CA ILE A 128 -2.71 8.31 -6.79
C ILE A 128 -2.71 6.78 -6.71
N GLU A 129 -1.97 6.13 -7.59
CA GLU A 129 -1.69 4.71 -7.54
C GLU A 129 -0.41 4.46 -6.75
N ASP A 130 -0.53 3.99 -5.50
CA ASP A 130 0.60 3.65 -4.65
C ASP A 130 0.98 2.17 -4.84
N ASN A 131 2.16 1.91 -5.38
CA ASN A 131 2.60 0.55 -5.70
C ASN A 131 3.97 0.20 -5.09
N PRO A 132 4.07 0.06 -3.76
CA PRO A 132 5.32 -0.31 -3.11
C PRO A 132 5.60 -1.82 -3.12
N TYR A 133 4.61 -2.65 -3.45
CA TYR A 133 4.67 -4.11 -3.29
C TYR A 133 4.58 -4.88 -4.61
N GLY A 134 4.26 -4.27 -5.74
CA GLY A 134 4.01 -4.95 -7.00
C GLY A 134 5.13 -5.90 -7.43
N ASP A 135 6.38 -5.51 -7.19
CA ASP A 135 7.57 -6.34 -7.45
C ASP A 135 7.64 -7.62 -6.57
N LEU A 136 6.83 -7.73 -5.53
CA LEU A 136 6.90 -8.83 -4.55
C LEU A 136 5.83 -9.91 -4.76
N ARG A 137 5.34 -10.07 -5.99
CA ARG A 137 4.45 -11.17 -6.35
C ARG A 137 5.21 -12.49 -6.34
N PHE A 138 4.67 -13.50 -5.67
CA PHE A 138 5.25 -14.84 -5.60
C PHE A 138 4.29 -15.96 -6.04
N ASN A 139 3.01 -15.63 -6.28
CA ASN A 139 2.02 -16.52 -6.89
C ASN A 139 1.19 -15.75 -7.94
N GLY A 140 0.60 -16.49 -8.89
CA GLY A 140 -0.27 -15.93 -9.92
C GLY A 140 0.48 -15.05 -10.94
N GLU A 141 -0.28 -14.30 -11.73
CA GLU A 141 0.21 -13.42 -12.79
C GLU A 141 0.09 -11.95 -12.38
N ASP A 142 0.93 -11.10 -12.99
CA ASP A 142 0.87 -9.67 -12.76
C ASP A 142 -0.40 -9.07 -13.37
N VAL A 143 -1.00 -8.12 -12.66
CA VAL A 143 -2.17 -7.36 -13.12
C VAL A 143 -1.70 -5.99 -13.62
N ALA A 144 -2.14 -5.59 -14.80
CA ALA A 144 -1.82 -4.28 -15.39
C ALA A 144 -2.13 -3.14 -14.41
N THR A 145 -1.19 -2.21 -14.23
CA THR A 145 -1.35 -1.06 -13.33
C THR A 145 -2.44 -0.11 -13.84
N LEU A 146 -3.04 0.70 -12.96
CA LEU A 146 -3.95 1.76 -13.40
C LEU A 146 -3.22 2.70 -14.35
N LYS A 147 -1.98 3.07 -14.02
CA LYS A 147 -1.15 3.94 -14.87
C LYS A 147 -0.92 3.38 -16.25
N SER A 148 -0.74 2.05 -16.40
CA SER A 148 -0.54 1.42 -17.73
C SER A 148 -1.75 1.52 -18.65
N MET A 149 -2.94 1.69 -18.09
CA MET A 149 -4.21 1.78 -18.81
C MET A 149 -4.73 3.23 -18.91
N ASP A 150 -4.03 4.16 -18.26
CA ASP A 150 -4.42 5.58 -18.25
C ASP A 150 -4.11 6.25 -19.59
N THR A 151 -5.17 6.61 -20.33
CA THR A 151 -5.08 7.34 -21.62
C THR A 151 -5.44 8.83 -21.49
N GLU A 152 -5.83 9.27 -20.28
CA GLU A 152 -6.32 10.63 -20.04
C GLU A 152 -5.42 11.44 -19.09
N ASN A 153 -4.24 10.92 -18.75
CA ASN A 153 -3.29 11.57 -17.85
C ASN A 153 -3.86 11.87 -16.44
N ARG A 154 -4.65 10.93 -15.89
CA ARG A 154 -5.30 11.05 -14.58
C ARG A 154 -4.54 10.36 -13.47
N VAL A 155 -3.66 9.40 -13.79
CA VAL A 155 -2.99 8.56 -12.81
C VAL A 155 -1.57 9.05 -12.53
N ILE A 156 -1.32 9.31 -11.24
CA ILE A 156 0.00 9.57 -10.67
C ILE A 156 0.47 8.29 -9.99
N TYR A 157 1.50 7.68 -10.55
CA TYR A 157 2.07 6.44 -10.03
C TYR A 157 3.17 6.71 -9.02
N CYS A 158 3.06 6.12 -7.83
CA CYS A 158 4.04 6.22 -6.76
C CYS A 158 4.78 4.89 -6.59
N GLY A 159 6.06 4.85 -6.95
CA GLY A 159 6.92 3.68 -6.80
C GLY A 159 7.91 3.81 -5.64
N SER A 160 8.39 2.67 -5.13
CA SER A 160 9.27 2.62 -3.97
C SER A 160 10.42 1.64 -4.12
N PHE A 161 11.61 2.02 -3.69
CA PHE A 161 12.76 1.11 -3.51
C PHE A 161 12.81 0.49 -2.10
N SER A 162 11.95 0.92 -1.19
CA SER A 162 11.98 0.50 0.22
C SER A 162 11.76 -0.99 0.43
N LYS A 163 10.95 -1.62 -0.42
CA LYS A 163 10.56 -3.04 -0.24
C LYS A 163 11.37 -4.00 -1.10
N ILE A 164 11.98 -3.49 -2.16
CA ILE A 164 12.81 -4.26 -3.09
C ILE A 164 14.32 -4.12 -2.84
N LEU A 165 14.76 -3.02 -2.19
CA LEU A 165 16.17 -2.78 -1.92
C LEU A 165 16.42 -2.54 -0.43
N SER A 166 16.06 -1.36 0.10
CA SER A 166 16.21 -1.07 1.53
C SER A 166 15.32 0.09 1.98
N PRO A 167 14.54 -0.07 3.05
CA PRO A 167 13.70 1.00 3.58
C PRO A 167 14.53 2.18 4.15
N GLY A 168 15.74 1.92 4.65
CA GLY A 168 16.64 2.94 5.21
C GLY A 168 17.22 3.89 4.18
N MET A 169 17.23 3.55 2.90
CA MET A 169 17.70 4.45 1.84
C MET A 169 16.76 5.63 1.58
N ARG A 170 15.50 5.53 1.99
CA ARG A 170 14.47 6.55 1.77
C ARG A 170 14.39 6.98 0.30
N LEU A 171 14.29 6.03 -0.62
CA LEU A 171 14.13 6.26 -2.06
C LEU A 171 12.78 5.80 -2.56
N GLY A 172 12.10 6.69 -3.25
CA GLY A 172 10.89 6.47 -4.02
C GLY A 172 10.87 7.37 -5.25
N TYR A 173 9.81 7.30 -6.00
CA TYR A 173 9.61 8.16 -7.17
C TYR A 173 8.12 8.33 -7.45
N VAL A 174 7.79 9.43 -8.10
CA VAL A 174 6.47 9.66 -8.69
C VAL A 174 6.61 9.82 -10.21
N ILE A 175 5.62 9.32 -10.92
CA ILE A 175 5.51 9.39 -12.39
C ILE A 175 4.10 9.84 -12.73
N GLY A 176 3.98 10.78 -13.66
CA GLY A 176 2.68 11.27 -14.07
C GLY A 176 2.78 12.47 -15.02
N PRO A 177 1.65 13.12 -15.28
CA PRO A 177 1.56 14.24 -16.21
C PRO A 177 2.54 15.36 -15.84
N ALA A 178 3.31 15.84 -16.83
CA ALA A 178 4.36 16.83 -16.60
C ALA A 178 3.84 18.11 -15.92
N GLU A 179 2.70 18.64 -16.37
CA GLU A 179 2.09 19.85 -15.80
C GLU A 179 1.77 19.75 -14.30
N LEU A 180 1.30 18.58 -13.86
CA LEU A 180 1.05 18.34 -12.44
C LEU A 180 2.36 18.17 -11.68
N LEU A 181 3.30 17.42 -12.24
CA LEU A 181 4.56 17.14 -11.58
C LEU A 181 5.46 18.37 -11.46
N GLU A 182 5.33 19.37 -12.32
CA GLU A 182 5.99 20.69 -12.13
C GLU A 182 5.58 21.33 -10.81
N LYS A 183 4.30 21.27 -10.43
CA LYS A 183 3.81 21.77 -9.13
C LYS A 183 4.37 20.95 -7.97
N VAL A 184 4.42 19.62 -8.12
CA VAL A 184 4.99 18.70 -7.12
C VAL A 184 6.49 18.99 -6.94
N GLU A 185 7.21 19.28 -8.02
CA GLU A 185 8.65 19.64 -7.97
C GLU A 185 8.88 20.96 -7.23
N MET A 186 8.07 22.00 -7.48
CA MET A 186 8.13 23.24 -6.71
C MET A 186 7.89 23.02 -5.22
N LEU A 187 6.89 22.21 -4.86
CA LEU A 187 6.62 21.85 -3.46
C LEU A 187 7.79 21.08 -2.84
N LYS A 188 8.41 20.17 -3.60
CA LYS A 188 9.58 19.43 -3.14
C LYS A 188 10.78 20.34 -2.89
N GLN A 189 11.03 21.32 -3.76
CA GLN A 189 12.10 22.29 -3.57
C GLN A 189 11.99 23.05 -2.23
N VAL A 190 10.76 23.36 -1.83
CA VAL A 190 10.49 24.02 -0.54
C VAL A 190 10.57 23.04 0.64
N ASN A 191 10.25 21.75 0.40
CA ASN A 191 10.18 20.72 1.45
C ASN A 191 11.58 20.21 1.85
N ASP A 192 12.39 19.73 0.89
CA ASP A 192 13.70 19.12 1.16
C ASP A 192 14.77 19.47 0.11
N VAL A 193 14.49 20.39 -0.79
CA VAL A 193 15.33 20.79 -1.93
C VAL A 193 15.51 19.61 -2.92
N HIS A 194 16.05 18.51 -2.47
CA HIS A 194 16.21 17.27 -3.21
C HIS A 194 16.44 16.07 -2.27
N THR A 195 16.08 14.88 -2.74
CA THR A 195 16.41 13.62 -2.05
C THR A 195 17.93 13.45 -1.91
N PRO A 196 18.44 12.95 -0.76
CA PRO A 196 19.88 12.84 -0.49
C PRO A 196 20.65 12.15 -1.61
N MET A 197 21.69 12.82 -2.13
CA MET A 197 22.48 12.33 -3.27
C MET A 197 23.22 11.04 -2.96
N LEU A 198 23.71 10.87 -1.73
CA LEU A 198 24.45 9.67 -1.33
C LEU A 198 23.62 8.40 -1.56
N THR A 199 22.39 8.37 -1.07
CA THR A 199 21.52 7.19 -1.21
C THR A 199 21.11 6.96 -2.66
N GLN A 200 20.90 8.02 -3.45
CA GLN A 200 20.66 7.92 -4.88
C GLN A 200 21.86 7.28 -5.60
N MET A 201 23.09 7.75 -5.31
CA MET A 201 24.31 7.19 -5.89
C MET A 201 24.52 5.72 -5.50
N MET A 202 24.26 5.36 -4.23
CA MET A 202 24.34 3.98 -3.77
C MET A 202 23.36 3.07 -4.53
N CYS A 203 22.11 3.51 -4.70
CA CYS A 203 21.10 2.77 -5.46
C CYS A 203 21.52 2.57 -6.93
N VAL A 204 21.97 3.64 -7.59
CA VAL A 204 22.45 3.59 -8.99
C VAL A 204 23.65 2.63 -9.13
N GLN A 205 24.61 2.69 -8.21
CA GLN A 205 25.77 1.79 -8.23
C GLN A 205 25.36 0.33 -7.99
N PHE A 206 24.40 0.10 -7.06
CA PHE A 206 23.85 -1.24 -6.85
C PHE A 206 23.21 -1.79 -8.13
N MET A 207 22.31 -1.02 -8.77
CA MET A 207 21.63 -1.43 -9.99
C MET A 207 22.56 -1.58 -11.21
N LYS A 208 23.67 -0.85 -11.26
CA LYS A 208 24.71 -1.04 -12.30
C LYS A 208 25.55 -2.29 -12.07
N LYS A 209 25.83 -2.64 -10.81
CA LYS A 209 26.73 -3.74 -10.45
C LYS A 209 25.99 -5.07 -10.34
N TYR A 210 24.73 -5.05 -9.92
CA TYR A 210 23.95 -6.24 -9.65
C TYR A 210 22.65 -6.21 -10.48
N ASP A 211 22.22 -7.39 -10.90
CA ASP A 211 20.92 -7.59 -11.53
C ASP A 211 19.82 -7.49 -10.47
N ILE A 212 19.11 -6.38 -10.47
CA ILE A 212 18.03 -6.11 -9.50
C ILE A 212 16.90 -7.13 -9.63
N SER A 213 16.63 -7.66 -10.82
CA SER A 213 15.56 -8.64 -11.03
C SER A 213 15.87 -9.97 -10.36
N LYS A 214 17.14 -10.40 -10.40
CA LYS A 214 17.58 -11.59 -9.64
C LYS A 214 17.52 -11.38 -8.12
N TYR A 215 17.80 -10.17 -7.67
CA TYR A 215 17.66 -9.82 -6.25
C TYR A 215 16.20 -9.84 -5.80
N ILE A 216 15.30 -9.28 -6.59
CA ILE A 216 13.86 -9.30 -6.35
C ILE A 216 13.34 -10.75 -6.33
N GLU A 217 13.75 -11.58 -7.27
CA GLU A 217 13.36 -13.00 -7.34
C GLU A 217 13.80 -13.78 -6.08
N LYS A 218 14.99 -13.49 -5.56
CA LYS A 218 15.42 -14.05 -4.27
C LYS A 218 14.50 -13.62 -3.11
N ASN A 219 14.08 -12.35 -3.09
CA ASN A 219 13.16 -11.84 -2.07
C ASN A 219 11.77 -12.46 -2.21
N ARG A 220 11.26 -12.63 -3.44
CA ARG A 220 9.98 -13.32 -3.72
C ARG A 220 9.96 -14.73 -3.13
N LYS A 221 11.03 -15.53 -3.38
CA LYS A 221 11.16 -16.88 -2.82
C LYS A 221 11.18 -16.87 -1.29
N LEU A 222 11.98 -15.98 -0.70
CA LEU A 222 12.07 -15.84 0.75
C LEU A 222 10.72 -15.46 1.37
N TYR A 223 10.02 -14.50 0.78
CA TYR A 223 8.72 -14.05 1.31
C TYR A 223 7.61 -15.08 1.10
N LYS A 224 7.62 -15.82 -0.02
CA LYS A 224 6.74 -16.96 -0.21
C LYS A 224 6.87 -18.00 0.90
N GLU A 225 8.13 -18.39 1.21
CA GLU A 225 8.41 -19.36 2.27
C GLU A 225 8.01 -18.84 3.66
N LYS A 226 8.22 -17.56 3.95
CA LYS A 226 7.83 -16.95 5.22
C LYS A 226 6.32 -16.80 5.35
N CYS A 227 5.63 -16.43 4.27
CA CYS A 227 4.18 -16.36 4.22
C CYS A 227 3.57 -17.73 4.50
N GLN A 228 4.04 -18.78 3.82
CA GLN A 228 3.56 -20.14 4.04
C GLN A 228 3.82 -20.61 5.48
N CYS A 229 5.04 -20.37 6.01
CA CYS A 229 5.37 -20.68 7.40
C CYS A 229 4.43 -19.99 8.40
N MET A 230 4.03 -18.75 8.14
CA MET A 230 3.08 -18.03 8.99
C MET A 230 1.68 -18.64 8.90
N ILE A 231 1.21 -18.97 7.68
CA ILE A 231 -0.10 -19.60 7.46
C ILE A 231 -0.16 -20.97 8.14
N ASP A 232 0.85 -21.82 7.93
CA ASP A 232 0.92 -23.16 8.54
C ASP A 232 0.85 -23.05 10.08
N ALA A 233 1.57 -22.10 10.68
CA ALA A 233 1.53 -21.86 12.10
C ALA A 233 0.15 -21.33 12.59
N MET A 234 -0.51 -20.46 11.80
CA MET A 234 -1.86 -19.99 12.12
C MET A 234 -2.88 -21.13 12.06
N GLU A 235 -2.78 -22.01 11.07
CA GLU A 235 -3.63 -23.21 10.97
C GLU A 235 -3.45 -24.16 12.16
N GLU A 236 -2.23 -24.25 12.71
CA GLU A 236 -1.91 -25.11 13.86
C GLU A 236 -2.36 -24.49 15.18
N TYR A 237 -2.12 -23.19 15.42
CA TYR A 237 -2.24 -22.59 16.76
C TYR A 237 -3.46 -21.69 16.95
N PHE A 238 -4.08 -21.16 15.89
CA PHE A 238 -5.24 -20.28 16.04
C PHE A 238 -6.52 -21.07 16.34
N PRO A 239 -7.48 -20.49 17.11
CA PRO A 239 -8.75 -21.13 17.40
C PRO A 239 -9.56 -21.30 16.12
N LYS A 240 -9.86 -22.57 15.77
CA LYS A 240 -10.56 -22.93 14.54
C LYS A 240 -11.94 -22.26 14.43
N GLY A 241 -12.19 -21.63 13.31
CA GLY A 241 -13.47 -20.97 13.01
C GLY A 241 -13.69 -19.64 13.73
N LYS A 242 -12.72 -19.14 14.51
CA LYS A 242 -12.82 -17.87 15.22
C LYS A 242 -11.94 -16.76 14.66
N VAL A 243 -11.00 -17.09 13.80
CA VAL A 243 -10.14 -16.15 13.09
C VAL A 243 -10.12 -16.51 11.61
N GLU A 244 -10.40 -15.53 10.79
CA GLU A 244 -10.28 -15.60 9.34
C GLU A 244 -9.07 -14.78 8.89
N TRP A 245 -8.43 -15.14 7.77
CA TRP A 245 -7.31 -14.38 7.23
C TRP A 245 -7.23 -14.42 5.72
N THR A 246 -6.61 -13.39 5.14
CA THR A 246 -6.31 -13.35 3.72
C THR A 246 -5.09 -14.21 3.40
N VAL A 247 -5.10 -14.85 2.23
CA VAL A 247 -3.93 -15.55 1.67
C VAL A 247 -3.45 -14.75 0.46
N PRO A 248 -2.39 -13.93 0.63
CA PRO A 248 -1.95 -13.05 -0.45
C PRO A 248 -1.06 -13.77 -1.47
N ASP A 249 -1.12 -13.32 -2.72
CA ASP A 249 -0.23 -13.79 -3.80
C ASP A 249 1.12 -13.06 -3.83
N GLY A 250 1.36 -12.17 -2.88
CA GLY A 250 2.56 -11.34 -2.81
C GLY A 250 2.55 -10.38 -1.64
N GLY A 251 3.40 -9.37 -1.70
CA GLY A 251 3.53 -8.39 -0.62
C GLY A 251 4.20 -8.95 0.62
N ILE A 252 3.82 -8.43 1.78
CA ILE A 252 4.47 -8.73 3.07
C ILE A 252 3.48 -8.84 4.25
N PHE A 253 2.17 -8.79 4.00
CA PHE A 253 1.13 -8.72 5.04
C PHE A 253 0.10 -9.83 4.93
N LEU A 254 -0.44 -10.23 6.09
CA LEU A 254 -1.66 -10.99 6.25
C LEU A 254 -2.65 -10.14 7.04
N TRP A 255 -3.91 -10.15 6.63
CA TRP A 255 -5.00 -9.47 7.28
C TRP A 255 -5.90 -10.48 7.96
N CYS A 256 -6.08 -10.33 9.27
CA CYS A 256 -6.86 -11.24 10.12
C CYS A 256 -8.12 -10.54 10.62
N ILE A 257 -9.20 -11.30 10.73
CA ILE A 257 -10.51 -10.88 11.21
C ILE A 257 -10.95 -11.85 12.32
N CYS A 258 -11.45 -11.30 13.43
CA CYS A 258 -12.04 -12.06 14.54
C CYS A 258 -13.55 -11.79 14.59
N PRO A 259 -14.40 -12.54 13.88
CA PRO A 259 -15.84 -12.23 13.75
C PRO A 259 -16.61 -12.27 15.08
N THR A 260 -16.07 -12.94 16.11
CA THR A 260 -16.71 -13.14 17.41
C THR A 260 -16.56 -11.99 18.39
N ILE A 261 -15.75 -10.98 18.08
CA ILE A 261 -15.52 -9.80 18.93
C ILE A 261 -15.71 -8.53 18.11
N GLU A 262 -16.01 -7.42 18.79
CA GLU A 262 -16.14 -6.11 18.15
C GLU A 262 -14.80 -5.34 18.11
N ASP A 263 -13.94 -5.58 19.09
CA ASP A 263 -12.72 -4.82 19.30
C ASP A 263 -11.50 -5.72 19.54
N ILE A 264 -10.48 -5.56 18.74
CA ILE A 264 -9.23 -6.33 18.81
C ILE A 264 -8.24 -5.78 19.86
N ARG A 265 -8.44 -4.58 20.39
CA ARG A 265 -7.50 -3.93 21.32
C ARG A 265 -7.12 -4.79 22.52
N PRO A 266 -8.04 -5.50 23.20
CA PRO A 266 -7.67 -6.41 24.30
C PRO A 266 -6.72 -7.54 23.87
N VAL A 267 -6.87 -8.05 22.63
CA VAL A 267 -5.96 -9.06 22.06
C VAL A 267 -4.59 -8.45 21.80
N VAL A 268 -4.54 -7.21 21.27
CA VAL A 268 -3.28 -6.48 21.01
C VAL A 268 -2.49 -6.27 22.31
N ASP A 269 -3.15 -5.79 23.36
CA ASP A 269 -2.51 -5.53 24.66
C ASP A 269 -1.93 -6.81 25.26
N LYS A 270 -2.72 -7.89 25.26
CA LYS A 270 -2.28 -9.17 25.80
C LYS A 270 -1.20 -9.86 24.95
N ALA A 271 -1.25 -9.71 23.62
CA ALA A 271 -0.19 -10.19 22.74
C ALA A 271 1.13 -9.46 23.01
N LEU A 272 1.07 -8.15 23.28
CA LEU A 272 2.25 -7.35 23.61
C LEU A 272 2.88 -7.80 24.94
N GLU A 273 2.10 -8.16 25.95
CA GLU A 273 2.59 -8.76 27.21
C GLU A 273 3.36 -10.06 26.93
N LYS A 274 2.91 -10.85 25.93
CA LYS A 274 3.60 -12.05 25.44
C LYS A 274 4.74 -11.76 24.45
N LYS A 275 5.13 -10.48 24.28
CA LYS A 275 6.20 -10.00 23.36
C LYS A 275 5.88 -10.27 21.88
N VAL A 276 4.62 -10.23 21.52
CA VAL A 276 4.14 -10.28 20.12
C VAL A 276 3.44 -8.98 19.78
N ALA A 277 4.00 -8.24 18.82
CA ALA A 277 3.41 -7.01 18.33
C ALA A 277 2.58 -7.28 17.06
N ILE A 278 1.30 -6.98 17.11
CA ILE A 278 0.39 -6.97 15.98
C ILE A 278 -0.15 -5.55 15.77
N VAL A 279 -0.64 -5.23 14.57
CA VAL A 279 -1.17 -3.89 14.29
C VAL A 279 -2.68 -3.96 14.21
N PRO A 280 -3.42 -3.28 15.12
CA PRO A 280 -4.87 -3.31 15.12
C PRO A 280 -5.47 -2.63 13.89
N GLY A 281 -6.63 -3.09 13.48
CA GLY A 281 -7.36 -2.58 12.31
C GLY A 281 -7.74 -1.11 12.42
N THR A 282 -7.96 -0.63 13.63
CA THR A 282 -8.25 0.78 13.92
C THR A 282 -7.20 1.73 13.36
N ASN A 283 -5.92 1.32 13.30
CA ASN A 283 -4.83 2.15 12.77
C ASN A 283 -4.97 2.40 11.26
N PHE A 284 -5.72 1.58 10.55
CA PHE A 284 -5.91 1.67 9.09
C PHE A 284 -7.28 2.23 8.72
N ALA A 285 -8.12 2.51 9.71
CA ALA A 285 -9.45 3.07 9.49
C ALA A 285 -9.42 4.59 9.32
N ILE A 286 -10.38 5.12 8.58
CA ILE A 286 -10.60 6.57 8.47
C ILE A 286 -10.96 7.14 9.85
N ASP A 287 -11.92 6.54 10.54
CA ASP A 287 -12.23 6.87 11.94
C ASP A 287 -11.56 5.85 12.87
N GLN A 288 -10.47 6.28 13.50
CA GLN A 288 -9.68 5.46 14.42
C GLN A 288 -10.32 5.27 15.80
N ASN A 289 -11.41 5.99 16.10
CA ASN A 289 -12.13 5.88 17.38
C ASN A 289 -13.11 4.71 17.36
N LEU A 290 -13.56 4.30 16.18
CA LEU A 290 -14.44 3.14 16.07
C LEU A 290 -13.71 1.84 16.39
N PRO A 291 -14.38 0.87 17.03
CA PRO A 291 -13.81 -0.45 17.28
C PRO A 291 -13.53 -1.18 15.96
N SER A 292 -12.57 -2.08 15.99
CA SER A 292 -12.25 -2.95 14.86
C SER A 292 -11.88 -4.34 15.37
N ASN A 293 -12.47 -5.35 14.79
CA ASN A 293 -12.19 -6.77 15.08
C ASN A 293 -11.06 -7.34 14.18
N LYS A 294 -10.26 -6.47 13.55
CA LYS A 294 -9.28 -6.83 12.54
C LYS A 294 -7.87 -6.49 13.01
N PHE A 295 -6.86 -7.21 12.49
CA PHE A 295 -5.46 -6.91 12.75
C PHE A 295 -4.57 -7.35 11.59
N ARG A 296 -3.41 -6.70 11.47
CA ARG A 296 -2.41 -7.02 10.45
C ARG A 296 -1.21 -7.74 11.03
N LEU A 297 -0.77 -8.81 10.35
CA LEU A 297 0.51 -9.47 10.56
C LEU A 297 1.50 -9.12 9.45
N ASN A 298 2.80 -9.21 9.75
CA ASN A 298 3.89 -8.99 8.81
C ASN A 298 4.88 -10.15 8.88
N PHE A 299 5.11 -10.82 7.74
CA PHE A 299 6.03 -11.96 7.66
C PHE A 299 7.43 -11.59 7.14
N SER A 300 7.69 -10.35 6.76
CA SER A 300 8.93 -10.00 6.04
C SER A 300 10.18 -10.00 6.91
N SER A 301 10.10 -9.50 8.16
CA SER A 301 11.27 -9.17 8.98
C SER A 301 11.77 -10.34 9.83
N ALA A 302 10.86 -11.09 10.47
CA ALA A 302 11.20 -12.15 11.40
C ALA A 302 11.79 -13.40 10.72
N SER A 303 12.55 -14.20 11.45
CA SER A 303 12.96 -15.53 10.99
C SER A 303 11.77 -16.50 10.98
N LYS A 304 11.86 -17.63 10.27
CA LYS A 304 10.79 -18.64 10.28
C LYS A 304 10.51 -19.17 11.69
N SER A 305 11.55 -19.40 12.50
CA SER A 305 11.39 -19.82 13.90
C SER A 305 10.69 -18.78 14.75
N ASP A 306 11.04 -17.49 14.56
CA ASP A 306 10.38 -16.40 15.30
C ASP A 306 8.92 -16.22 14.85
N ILE A 307 8.62 -16.42 13.57
CA ILE A 307 7.25 -16.41 13.04
C ILE A 307 6.41 -17.49 13.73
N THR A 308 6.89 -18.74 13.72
CA THR A 308 6.17 -19.85 14.35
C THR A 308 5.94 -19.61 15.84
N GLU A 309 6.98 -19.17 16.57
CA GLU A 309 6.88 -18.89 18.00
C GLU A 309 5.93 -17.71 18.30
N ALA A 310 6.00 -16.63 17.51
CA ALA A 310 5.10 -15.49 17.69
C ALA A 310 3.64 -15.87 17.41
N VAL A 311 3.38 -16.64 16.34
CA VAL A 311 2.03 -17.10 16.01
C VAL A 311 1.48 -18.05 17.09
N LYS A 312 2.32 -18.94 17.65
CA LYS A 312 1.94 -19.80 18.76
C LYS A 312 1.50 -18.98 19.99
N ARG A 313 2.30 -17.99 20.41
CA ARG A 313 1.96 -17.10 21.53
C ARG A 313 0.69 -16.30 21.26
N LEU A 314 0.51 -15.80 20.04
CA LEU A 314 -0.71 -15.12 19.64
C LEU A 314 -1.91 -16.06 19.66
N GLY A 315 -1.73 -17.31 19.22
CA GLY A 315 -2.76 -18.36 19.30
C GLY A 315 -3.22 -18.64 20.73
N GLU A 316 -2.29 -18.67 21.72
CA GLU A 316 -2.64 -18.80 23.14
C GLU A 316 -3.53 -17.63 23.60
N VAL A 317 -3.20 -16.38 23.21
CA VAL A 317 -4.00 -15.20 23.54
C VAL A 317 -5.39 -15.26 22.90
N LEU A 318 -5.46 -15.64 21.62
CA LEU A 318 -6.72 -15.77 20.89
C LEU A 318 -7.62 -16.88 21.49
N ASN A 319 -7.05 -18.02 21.88
CA ASN A 319 -7.79 -19.09 22.53
C ASN A 319 -8.34 -18.70 23.90
N GLU A 320 -7.68 -17.76 24.60
CA GLU A 320 -8.14 -17.28 25.92
C GLU A 320 -9.23 -16.21 25.79
N LEU A 321 -9.18 -15.35 24.75
CA LEU A 321 -10.06 -14.18 24.64
C LEU A 321 -11.24 -14.36 23.67
N LEU A 322 -11.19 -15.34 22.75
CA LEU A 322 -12.25 -15.67 21.80
C LEU A 322 -13.01 -16.94 22.21
#